data_83670bdd409cc78162536a8cea0583b4
#
_entry.id   83670bdd409cc78162536a8cea0583b4
#
_cell.length_a   1.000
_cell.length_b   1.000
_cell.length_c   1.000
_cell.angle_alpha   90.00
_cell.angle_beta   90.00
_cell.angle_gamma   90.00
#
_symmetry.space_group_name_H-M   'P 1'
#
loop_
_entity.id
_entity.type
_entity.pdbx_description
1 polymer ?
#
loop_
_entity_poly.entity_id
_entity_poly.type
_entity_poly.pdbx_seq_one_letter_code
_entity_poly.pdbx_strand_id
1 'polypeptide(L)'
;GCDWEGLQNSIPEKFDTAAILELPEFLQEDGYSNIASGVEVPLDYSKPLPEGYKIAEIPECILLYFQSEPFENPDDFGIYIGQVYKALENYNFERYGYKLATNIAPTFNFGAQTDVGARIAVPVIKI
;
A
#
# COMPACT_ATOMS: atom_id res chain seq x y z
N GLY A 1 -2.80 -5.52 11.46
CA GLY A 1 -3.10 -4.43 12.29
C GLY A 1 -3.42 -3.15 11.58
N CYS A 2 -4.36 -2.45 12.13
CA CYS A 2 -4.72 -1.13 11.67
C CYS A 2 -3.99 -0.08 12.51
N ASP A 3 -3.88 1.13 11.97
CA ASP A 3 -3.33 2.28 12.68
C ASP A 3 -4.40 2.86 13.62
N TRP A 4 -4.75 2.12 14.65
CA TRP A 4 -5.85 2.43 15.56
C TRP A 4 -5.76 3.81 16.20
N GLU A 5 -4.55 4.26 16.49
CA GLU A 5 -4.31 5.50 17.22
C GLU A 5 -3.85 6.63 16.32
N GLY A 6 -3.78 6.39 15.03
CA GLY A 6 -3.33 7.38 14.07
C GLY A 6 -1.83 7.69 14.13
N LEU A 7 -1.04 6.82 14.76
CA LEU A 7 0.40 7.04 14.93
C LEU A 7 1.13 7.15 13.59
N GLN A 8 0.83 6.25 12.66
CA GLN A 8 1.47 6.26 11.34
C GLN A 8 1.07 7.50 10.55
N ASN A 9 -0.21 7.85 10.60
CA ASN A 9 -0.71 9.04 9.90
C ASN A 9 -0.28 10.36 10.57
N SER A 10 0.20 10.32 11.80
CA SER A 10 0.73 11.49 12.50
C SER A 10 2.16 11.86 12.10
N ILE A 11 2.84 11.01 11.35
CA ILE A 11 4.23 11.24 10.93
C ILE A 11 4.25 12.33 9.85
N PRO A 12 4.87 13.51 10.13
CA PRO A 12 4.86 14.60 9.16
C PRO A 12 5.68 14.31 7.89
N GLU A 13 6.68 13.45 7.98
CA GLU A 13 7.58 13.12 6.88
C GLU A 13 7.01 12.06 5.92
N LYS A 14 5.85 11.48 6.22
CA LYS A 14 5.26 10.45 5.35
C LYS A 14 4.96 10.98 3.95
N PHE A 15 5.08 10.11 2.96
CA PHE A 15 4.77 10.46 1.57
C PHE A 15 3.28 10.33 1.24
N ASP A 16 2.58 9.41 1.91
CA ASP A 16 1.17 9.17 1.69
C ASP A 16 0.54 8.66 3.00
N THR A 17 -0.76 8.46 3.01
CA THR A 17 -1.46 7.92 4.17
C THR A 17 -1.01 6.51 4.49
N ALA A 18 -1.25 6.09 5.73
CA ALA A 18 -1.04 4.71 6.13
C ALA A 18 -1.92 3.76 5.30
N ALA A 19 -1.41 2.58 5.03
CA ALA A 19 -2.05 1.59 4.18
C ALA A 19 -2.00 0.22 4.82
N ILE A 20 -2.89 -0.67 4.37
CA ILE A 20 -2.77 -2.09 4.62
C ILE A 20 -1.83 -2.65 3.56
N LEU A 21 -0.79 -3.35 4.01
CA LEU A 21 0.26 -3.90 3.17
C LEU A 21 0.12 -5.40 3.04
N GLU A 22 0.21 -5.90 1.81
CA GLU A 22 0.47 -7.31 1.57
C GLU A 22 1.98 -7.46 1.39
N LEU A 23 2.63 -8.16 2.31
CA LEU A 23 4.08 -8.21 2.42
C LEU A 23 4.69 -9.21 1.45
N PRO A 24 5.77 -8.84 0.73
CA PRO A 24 6.57 -9.82 0.00
C PRO A 24 7.28 -10.77 0.97
N GLU A 25 7.72 -11.91 0.47
CA GLU A 25 8.28 -12.97 1.30
C GLU A 25 9.44 -12.50 2.19
N PHE A 26 10.31 -11.65 1.67
CA PHE A 26 11.47 -11.19 2.43
C PHE A 26 11.13 -10.29 3.63
N LEU A 27 9.91 -9.76 3.69
CA LEU A 27 9.42 -8.98 4.83
C LEU A 27 8.51 -9.78 5.76
N GLN A 28 8.19 -11.02 5.41
CA GLN A 28 7.36 -11.88 6.26
C GLN A 28 8.20 -12.46 7.39
N GLU A 29 7.59 -12.56 8.57
CA GLU A 29 8.19 -13.15 9.75
C GLU A 29 7.40 -14.36 10.21
N ASP A 30 8.12 -15.41 10.67
CA ASP A 30 7.49 -16.61 11.20
C ASP A 30 6.58 -16.28 12.39
N GLY A 31 5.37 -16.82 12.37
CA GLY A 31 4.38 -16.58 13.42
C GLY A 31 3.57 -15.30 13.24
N TYR A 32 3.84 -14.50 12.22
CA TYR A 32 3.11 -13.27 11.93
C TYR A 32 2.38 -13.35 10.60
N SER A 33 1.32 -12.54 10.47
CA SER A 33 0.58 -12.42 9.22
C SER A 33 1.44 -11.80 8.11
N ASN A 34 1.14 -12.14 6.86
CA ASN A 34 1.69 -11.43 5.69
C ASN A 34 1.00 -10.09 5.42
N ILE A 35 0.01 -9.73 6.26
CA ILE A 35 -0.69 -8.46 6.17
C ILE A 35 -0.24 -7.58 7.34
N ALA A 36 0.12 -6.34 7.05
CA ALA A 36 0.56 -5.38 8.05
C ALA A 36 0.00 -4.01 7.74
N SER A 37 0.04 -3.11 8.73
CA SER A 37 -0.21 -1.68 8.53
C SER A 37 1.13 -0.98 8.36
N GLY A 38 1.22 -0.04 7.45
CA GLY A 38 2.47 0.67 7.21
C GLY A 38 2.28 2.02 6.54
N VAL A 39 3.34 2.81 6.61
CA VAL A 39 3.41 4.13 5.98
C VAL A 39 4.79 4.30 5.37
N GLU A 40 4.85 4.94 4.23
CA GLU A 40 6.12 5.21 3.56
C GLU A 40 6.76 6.48 4.09
N VAL A 41 8.05 6.39 4.44
CA VAL A 41 8.85 7.51 4.91
C VAL A 41 10.15 7.61 4.12
N PRO A 42 10.84 8.78 4.13
CA PRO A 42 12.13 8.93 3.46
C PRO A 42 13.17 7.94 3.97
N LEU A 43 14.14 7.61 3.13
CA LEU A 43 15.24 6.70 3.49
C LEU A 43 16.08 7.20 4.66
N ASP A 44 16.16 8.50 4.86
CA ASP A 44 16.91 9.12 5.96
C ASP A 44 16.09 9.29 7.24
N TYR A 45 14.89 8.73 7.29
CA TYR A 45 14.04 8.78 8.47
C TYR A 45 14.73 8.08 9.65
N SER A 46 14.96 8.81 10.74
CA SER A 46 15.73 8.35 11.88
C SER A 46 15.08 8.58 13.24
N LYS A 47 13.80 8.98 13.25
CA LYS A 47 13.08 9.21 14.50
C LYS A 47 12.83 7.91 15.24
N PRO A 48 12.74 7.91 16.58
CA PRO A 48 12.44 6.72 17.36
C PRO A 48 11.13 6.09 16.94
N LEU A 49 11.09 4.76 16.92
CA LEU A 49 9.89 4.00 16.59
C LEU A 49 9.14 3.63 17.87
N PRO A 50 7.79 3.70 17.87
CA PRO A 50 7.02 3.11 18.95
C PRO A 50 7.27 1.62 19.07
N GLU A 51 7.00 1.04 20.24
CA GLU A 51 7.11 -0.39 20.45
C GLU A 51 6.23 -1.16 19.45
N GLY A 52 6.78 -2.21 18.88
CA GLY A 52 6.09 -3.04 17.89
C GLY A 52 6.19 -2.55 16.46
N TYR A 53 6.78 -1.39 16.23
CA TYR A 53 7.01 -0.87 14.90
C TYR A 53 8.42 -1.20 14.40
N LYS A 54 8.52 -1.40 13.09
CA LYS A 54 9.81 -1.66 12.44
C LYS A 54 9.93 -0.81 11.20
N ILE A 55 11.16 -0.47 10.86
CA ILE A 55 11.49 0.10 9.55
C ILE A 55 11.98 -1.02 8.65
N ALA A 56 11.44 -1.06 7.44
CA ALA A 56 11.93 -1.94 6.39
C ALA A 56 12.33 -1.09 5.19
N GLU A 57 13.51 -1.37 4.65
CA GLU A 57 13.97 -0.73 3.42
C GLU A 57 13.57 -1.61 2.24
N ILE A 58 12.91 -1.01 1.24
CA ILE A 58 12.56 -1.71 0.00
C ILE A 58 13.40 -1.16 -1.14
N PRO A 59 13.73 -2.00 -2.14
CA PRO A 59 14.49 -1.53 -3.29
C PRO A 59 13.71 -0.48 -4.07
N GLU A 60 14.41 0.37 -4.80
CA GLU A 60 13.78 1.31 -5.71
C GLU A 60 12.89 0.56 -6.68
N CYS A 61 11.65 0.99 -6.81
CA CYS A 61 10.68 0.39 -7.69
C CYS A 61 9.66 1.43 -8.16
N ILE A 62 8.87 1.05 -9.14
CA ILE A 62 7.74 1.84 -9.61
C ILE A 62 6.48 1.28 -8.99
N LEU A 63 5.63 2.15 -8.44
CA LEU A 63 4.31 1.79 -7.98
C LEU A 63 3.27 2.26 -8.98
N LEU A 64 2.42 1.36 -9.44
CA LEU A 64 1.25 1.72 -10.23
C LEU A 64 0.04 1.79 -9.31
N TYR A 65 -0.70 2.90 -9.41
CA TYR A 65 -1.89 3.14 -8.62
C TYR A 65 -3.13 2.82 -9.44
N PHE A 66 -4.00 2.02 -8.85
CA PHE A 66 -5.35 1.76 -9.34
C PHE A 66 -6.32 2.45 -8.40
N GLN A 67 -7.14 3.35 -8.91
CA GLN A 67 -7.97 4.22 -8.10
C GLN A 67 -9.38 4.30 -8.66
N SER A 68 -10.36 4.18 -7.76
CA SER A 68 -11.75 4.43 -8.11
C SER A 68 -12.04 5.94 -8.14
N GLU A 69 -13.22 6.30 -8.62
CA GLU A 69 -13.74 7.64 -8.42
C GLU A 69 -14.04 7.89 -6.93
N PRO A 70 -14.10 9.15 -6.47
CA PRO A 70 -14.57 9.47 -5.14
C PRO A 70 -16.01 8.99 -4.90
N PHE A 71 -16.33 8.70 -3.64
CA PHE A 71 -17.67 8.26 -3.24
C PHE A 71 -18.06 8.95 -1.93
N GLU A 72 -19.37 9.07 -1.68
CA GLU A 72 -19.86 9.86 -0.54
C GLU A 72 -19.95 9.04 0.74
N ASN A 73 -20.42 7.80 0.64
CA ASN A 73 -20.70 6.97 1.81
C ASN A 73 -19.57 5.97 2.06
N PRO A 74 -18.87 6.04 3.22
CA PRO A 74 -17.82 5.07 3.56
C PRO A 74 -18.27 3.61 3.52
N ASP A 75 -19.57 3.34 3.72
CA ASP A 75 -20.12 1.98 3.66
C ASP A 75 -20.07 1.39 2.25
N ASP A 76 -19.90 2.22 1.23
CA ASP A 76 -19.80 1.78 -0.16
C ASP A 76 -18.37 1.38 -0.55
N PHE A 77 -17.42 1.47 0.36
CA PHE A 77 -16.01 1.15 0.07
C PHE A 77 -15.85 -0.23 -0.57
N GLY A 78 -16.57 -1.24 -0.07
CA GLY A 78 -16.49 -2.60 -0.62
C GLY A 78 -16.81 -2.67 -2.11
N ILE A 79 -17.75 -1.86 -2.57
CA ILE A 79 -18.12 -1.78 -3.99
C ILE A 79 -16.97 -1.18 -4.81
N TYR A 80 -16.44 -0.06 -4.34
CA TYR A 80 -15.39 0.68 -5.08
C TYR A 80 -14.06 -0.04 -5.06
N ILE A 81 -13.66 -0.63 -3.93
CA ILE A 81 -12.43 -1.41 -3.87
C ILE A 81 -12.52 -2.68 -4.73
N GLY A 82 -13.70 -3.28 -4.81
CA GLY A 82 -13.95 -4.41 -5.70
C GLY A 82 -13.74 -4.05 -7.17
N GLN A 83 -14.17 -2.86 -7.58
CA GLN A 83 -13.93 -2.35 -8.93
C GLN A 83 -12.44 -2.13 -9.20
N VAL A 84 -11.69 -1.64 -8.21
CA VAL A 84 -10.24 -1.45 -8.31
C VAL A 84 -9.53 -2.78 -8.50
N TYR A 85 -9.87 -3.81 -7.70
CA TYR A 85 -9.29 -5.14 -7.85
C TYR A 85 -9.59 -5.75 -9.21
N LYS A 86 -10.81 -5.57 -9.70
CA LYS A 86 -11.19 -6.07 -11.02
C LYS A 86 -10.39 -5.40 -12.14
N ALA A 87 -10.17 -4.10 -12.03
CA ALA A 87 -9.34 -3.37 -12.98
C ALA A 87 -7.90 -3.89 -12.94
N LEU A 88 -7.35 -4.16 -11.74
CA LEU A 88 -6.02 -4.73 -11.58
C LEU A 88 -5.90 -6.11 -12.23
N GLU A 89 -6.88 -6.99 -12.01
CA GLU A 89 -6.89 -8.33 -12.62
C GLU A 89 -6.90 -8.30 -14.14
N ASN A 90 -7.58 -7.32 -14.72
CA ASN A 90 -7.76 -7.20 -16.17
C ASN A 90 -6.71 -6.31 -16.84
N TYR A 91 -5.80 -5.71 -16.05
CA TYR A 91 -4.79 -4.81 -16.59
C TYR A 91 -3.68 -5.58 -17.28
N ASN A 92 -3.38 -5.20 -18.51
CA ASN A 92 -2.29 -5.81 -19.27
C ASN A 92 -0.99 -5.01 -19.07
N PHE A 93 -0.21 -5.39 -18.06
CA PHE A 93 1.04 -4.72 -17.72
C PHE A 93 2.05 -4.72 -18.87
N GLU A 94 2.17 -5.82 -19.59
CA GLU A 94 3.14 -5.97 -20.67
C GLU A 94 2.90 -4.97 -21.80
N ARG A 95 1.64 -4.68 -22.08
CA ARG A 95 1.26 -3.71 -23.12
C ARG A 95 1.86 -2.33 -22.85
N TYR A 96 2.03 -1.99 -21.58
CA TYR A 96 2.56 -0.69 -21.15
C TYR A 96 4.04 -0.75 -20.76
N GLY A 97 4.70 -1.89 -20.99
CA GLY A 97 6.13 -2.04 -20.74
C GLY A 97 6.49 -2.37 -19.31
N TYR A 98 5.55 -2.94 -18.54
CA TYR A 98 5.76 -3.27 -17.14
C TYR A 98 5.51 -4.74 -16.85
N LYS A 99 6.09 -5.19 -15.75
CA LYS A 99 5.87 -6.51 -15.18
C LYS A 99 5.58 -6.36 -13.69
N LEU A 100 4.55 -7.05 -13.21
CA LEU A 100 4.20 -7.08 -11.79
C LEU A 100 5.35 -7.70 -10.99
N ALA A 101 5.72 -7.04 -9.89
CA ALA A 101 6.90 -7.43 -9.09
C ALA A 101 6.58 -7.45 -7.59
N THR A 102 5.57 -8.24 -7.21
CA THR A 102 5.12 -8.35 -5.81
C THR A 102 6.13 -8.98 -4.87
N ASN A 103 7.24 -9.49 -5.40
CA ASN A 103 8.35 -10.07 -4.63
C ASN A 103 9.38 -9.04 -4.17
N ILE A 104 9.34 -7.80 -4.67
CA ILE A 104 10.35 -6.79 -4.33
C ILE A 104 9.83 -5.69 -3.40
N ALA A 105 8.52 -5.52 -3.30
CA ALA A 105 7.90 -4.49 -2.46
C ALA A 105 6.47 -4.90 -2.10
N PRO A 106 5.89 -4.27 -1.06
CA PRO A 106 4.51 -4.55 -0.70
C PRO A 106 3.50 -4.07 -1.73
N THR A 107 2.33 -4.70 -1.73
CA THR A 107 1.11 -4.14 -2.33
C THR A 107 0.41 -3.30 -1.27
N PHE A 108 -0.04 -2.09 -1.64
CA PHE A 108 -0.65 -1.13 -0.72
C PHE A 108 -2.14 -1.01 -0.99
N ASN A 109 -2.96 -1.12 0.07
CA ASN A 109 -4.38 -0.77 0.04
C ASN A 109 -4.58 0.41 0.98
N PHE A 110 -4.89 1.59 0.44
CA PHE A 110 -4.96 2.83 1.21
C PHE A 110 -6.29 3.03 1.94
N GLY A 111 -7.21 2.08 1.83
CA GLY A 111 -8.45 2.10 2.61
C GLY A 111 -9.52 3.03 2.07
N ALA A 112 -10.50 3.31 2.92
CA ALA A 112 -11.73 4.01 2.55
C ALA A 112 -11.58 5.53 2.63
N GLN A 113 -10.89 6.11 1.68
CA GLN A 113 -10.77 7.57 1.55
C GLN A 113 -11.83 8.08 0.56
N THR A 114 -12.99 8.46 1.07
CA THR A 114 -14.15 8.80 0.24
C THR A 114 -13.90 9.97 -0.72
N ASP A 115 -13.13 10.96 -0.28
CA ASP A 115 -12.81 12.16 -1.07
C ASP A 115 -11.80 11.90 -2.19
N VAL A 116 -11.04 10.81 -2.10
CA VAL A 116 -10.02 10.42 -3.09
C VAL A 116 -10.46 9.21 -3.89
N GLY A 117 -11.19 8.30 -3.26
CA GLY A 117 -11.60 7.01 -3.82
C GLY A 117 -10.82 5.84 -3.21
N ALA A 118 -11.21 4.63 -3.55
CA ALA A 118 -10.47 3.42 -3.18
C ALA A 118 -9.21 3.34 -4.02
N ARG A 119 -8.07 3.04 -3.39
CA ARG A 119 -6.77 3.00 -4.08
C ARG A 119 -5.97 1.78 -3.70
N ILE A 120 -5.34 1.17 -4.70
CA ILE A 120 -4.35 0.11 -4.52
C ILE A 120 -3.10 0.48 -5.32
N ALA A 121 -1.94 0.33 -4.71
CA ALA A 121 -0.67 0.50 -5.39
C ALA A 121 0.07 -0.84 -5.45
N VAL A 122 0.57 -1.19 -6.62
CA VAL A 122 1.29 -2.44 -6.84
C VAL A 122 2.68 -2.15 -7.38
N PRO A 123 3.71 -2.89 -6.91
CA PRO A 123 5.06 -2.72 -7.42
C PRO A 123 5.22 -3.36 -8.80
N VAL A 124 5.91 -2.66 -9.67
CA VAL A 124 6.22 -3.14 -11.02
C VAL A 124 7.68 -2.82 -11.37
N ILE A 125 8.19 -3.53 -12.35
CA ILE A 125 9.47 -3.23 -12.99
C ILE A 125 9.25 -3.04 -14.48
N LYS A 126 10.16 -2.32 -15.12
CA LYS A 126 10.14 -2.19 -16.59
C LYS A 126 10.62 -3.48 -17.23
N ILE A 127 9.95 -3.87 -18.30
CA ILE A 127 10.37 -5.01 -19.10
C ILE A 127 11.57 -4.64 -19.94
#